data_c15d8b8c979d93e48f52afe3cdc02393
#
_entry.id   c15d8b8c979d93e48f52afe3cdc02393
#
_cell.length_a   1.000
_cell.length_b   1.000
_cell.length_c   1.000
_cell.angle_alpha   90.00
_cell.angle_beta   90.00
_cell.angle_gamma   90.00
#
_symmetry.space_group_name_H-M   'P 1'
#
loop_
_entity.id
_entity.type
_entity.pdbx_description
1 polymer ?
#
loop_
_entity_poly.entity_id
_entity_poly.type
_entity_poly.pdbx_seq_one_letter_code
_entity_poly.pdbx_strand_id
1 'polypeptide(L)'
;MYISKLPGILKRNVLRHSHHLIFMMSILSLTLLAAWWSVFINQSIEHHRSHHLENLKLSMDYISMRLGLDKENRPSTGIYETDNRFEVAPCSGTGTNFAKPLLPAWPGLCIKTRESVLTEIEQDFKRKKLMVAGESGVLVFVILLSSIFLYRFIKLERRSAGEVEEFWGRVTHEIKTPITGIKAFLQSLKNQSIDPAQLPLFVDMALKQVEKQEQLAENILAGYGLRSGKSNYLPRITGLNLNEWVRGYFDGHVLDLTDARVSLRMEPGKDLKVQADGNILRVILDNIVDNALKYCSPGLILEVEVLVKDKKAILSVTDNGPGFQPEFSERIFNAYKYSKSELPAAEHGSGMGLYISRRLAEKMGGRLTASSKGTGQGAEFQLFLNISRV
;
A
#
# COMPACT_ATOMS: atom_id res chain seq x y z
N MET A 1 9.24 -16.95 27.68
CA MET A 1 8.30 -17.68 28.54
C MET A 1 7.28 -16.77 29.25
N TYR A 2 7.40 -15.43 29.24
CA TYR A 2 6.46 -14.49 29.89
C TYR A 2 5.30 -13.97 29.02
N ILE A 3 5.42 -14.06 27.68
CA ILE A 3 4.44 -13.49 26.73
C ILE A 3 3.17 -14.36 26.56
N SER A 4 3.21 -15.63 26.98
CA SER A 4 2.06 -16.54 26.84
C SER A 4 0.92 -16.30 27.83
N LYS A 5 1.14 -15.53 28.89
CA LYS A 5 0.18 -15.28 29.99
C LYS A 5 -0.53 -13.92 29.93
N LEU A 6 -0.25 -13.08 28.92
CA LEU A 6 -0.89 -11.78 28.77
C LEU A 6 -2.30 -11.90 28.15
N PRO A 7 -3.29 -11.10 28.63
CA PRO A 7 -4.60 -11.02 27.99
C PRO A 7 -4.46 -10.65 26.51
N GLY A 8 -5.30 -11.22 25.63
CA GLY A 8 -5.15 -11.14 24.19
C GLY A 8 -4.95 -9.73 23.62
N ILE A 9 -5.55 -8.70 24.21
CA ILE A 9 -5.42 -7.29 23.83
C ILE A 9 -4.01 -6.75 24.14
N LEU A 10 -3.47 -7.06 25.32
CA LEU A 10 -2.11 -6.64 25.72
C LEU A 10 -1.04 -7.37 24.88
N LYS A 11 -1.25 -8.65 24.59
CA LYS A 11 -0.36 -9.44 23.75
C LYS A 11 -0.28 -8.89 22.32
N ARG A 12 -1.41 -8.45 21.74
CA ARG A 12 -1.46 -7.78 20.43
C ARG A 12 -0.73 -6.44 20.44
N ASN A 13 -0.91 -5.63 21.47
CA ASN A 13 -0.25 -4.33 21.55
C ASN A 13 1.27 -4.47 21.74
N VAL A 14 1.73 -5.40 22.56
CA VAL A 14 3.16 -5.68 22.76
C VAL A 14 3.80 -6.21 21.46
N LEU A 15 3.19 -7.16 20.77
CA LEU A 15 3.67 -7.65 19.48
C LEU A 15 3.66 -6.55 18.38
N ARG A 16 2.65 -5.70 18.38
CA ARG A 16 2.54 -4.59 17.42
C ARG A 16 3.65 -3.56 17.60
N HIS A 17 4.05 -3.25 18.85
CA HIS A 17 5.14 -2.32 19.15
C HIS A 17 6.52 -2.98 18.97
N SER A 18 6.64 -4.29 19.23
CA SER A 18 7.91 -5.00 19.08
C SER A 18 8.42 -5.03 17.63
N HIS A 19 7.54 -5.20 16.65
CA HIS A 19 7.95 -5.18 15.23
C HIS A 19 8.44 -3.81 14.77
N HIS A 20 7.80 -2.72 15.24
CA HIS A 20 8.29 -1.37 14.96
C HIS A 20 9.64 -1.10 15.62
N LEU A 21 9.80 -1.58 16.86
CA LEU A 21 11.05 -1.44 17.59
C LEU A 21 12.17 -2.22 16.91
N ILE A 22 11.94 -3.47 16.52
CA ILE A 22 12.92 -4.29 15.78
C ILE A 22 13.30 -3.63 14.45
N PHE A 23 12.32 -3.12 13.72
CA PHE A 23 12.56 -2.42 12.46
C PHE A 23 13.39 -1.14 12.67
N MET A 24 13.04 -0.31 13.64
CA MET A 24 13.81 0.89 13.98
C MET A 24 15.23 0.55 14.45
N MET A 25 15.40 -0.52 15.24
CA MET A 25 16.72 -0.99 15.66
C MET A 25 17.57 -1.50 14.49
N SER A 26 16.97 -2.20 13.53
CA SER A 26 17.70 -2.67 12.33
C SER A 26 18.17 -1.51 11.45
N ILE A 27 17.35 -0.49 11.25
CA ILE A 27 17.75 0.73 10.52
C ILE A 27 18.88 1.44 11.27
N LEU A 28 18.73 1.63 12.58
CA LEU A 28 19.75 2.26 13.41
C LEU A 28 21.07 1.48 13.36
N SER A 29 21.02 0.16 13.43
CA SER A 29 22.21 -0.70 13.32
C SER A 29 22.91 -0.55 11.96
N LEU A 30 22.16 -0.53 10.86
CA LEU A 30 22.70 -0.35 9.51
C LEU A 30 23.31 1.03 9.31
N THR A 31 22.66 2.08 9.82
CA THR A 31 23.21 3.45 9.74
C THR A 31 24.46 3.63 10.60
N LEU A 32 24.50 3.04 11.79
CA LEU A 32 25.70 3.02 12.63
C LEU A 32 26.85 2.25 11.97
N LEU A 33 26.56 1.12 11.33
CA LEU A 33 27.57 0.35 10.60
C LEU A 33 28.14 1.16 9.44
N ALA A 34 27.31 1.84 8.67
CA ALA A 34 27.73 2.68 7.56
C ALA A 34 28.60 3.88 8.05
N ALA A 35 28.21 4.50 9.15
CA ALA A 35 28.97 5.57 9.78
C ALA A 35 30.34 5.06 10.29
N TRP A 36 30.35 3.92 10.99
CA TRP A 36 31.60 3.29 11.46
C TRP A 36 32.51 2.94 10.29
N TRP A 37 31.99 2.37 9.23
CA TRP A 37 32.75 2.04 8.02
C TRP A 37 33.36 3.27 7.38
N SER A 38 32.61 4.37 7.29
CA SER A 38 33.13 5.65 6.77
C SER A 38 34.29 6.21 7.61
N VAL A 39 34.16 6.15 8.94
CA VAL A 39 35.22 6.57 9.86
C VAL A 39 36.45 5.68 9.73
N PHE A 40 36.26 4.36 9.67
CA PHE A 40 37.35 3.39 9.54
C PHE A 40 38.14 3.59 8.25
N ILE A 41 37.48 3.77 7.12
CA ILE A 41 38.17 4.01 5.84
C ILE A 41 38.89 5.37 5.87
N ASN A 42 38.29 6.41 6.43
CA ASN A 42 38.93 7.70 6.53
C ASN A 42 40.21 7.64 7.40
N GLN A 43 40.17 6.91 8.51
CA GLN A 43 41.38 6.67 9.32
C GLN A 43 42.45 5.88 8.55
N SER A 44 42.05 4.86 7.79
CA SER A 44 42.98 4.08 6.95
C SER A 44 43.66 4.94 5.88
N ILE A 45 42.92 5.86 5.26
CA ILE A 45 43.46 6.82 4.29
C ILE A 45 44.49 7.74 4.96
N GLU A 46 44.20 8.30 6.13
CA GLU A 46 45.13 9.17 6.86
C GLU A 46 46.37 8.40 7.31
N HIS A 47 46.23 7.18 7.77
CA HIS A 47 47.35 6.33 8.13
C HIS A 47 48.28 6.08 6.92
N HIS A 48 47.68 5.77 5.76
CA HIS A 48 48.43 5.57 4.52
C HIS A 48 49.16 6.83 4.07
N ARG A 49 48.51 8.00 4.24
CA ARG A 49 49.12 9.31 3.95
C ARG A 49 50.35 9.55 4.84
N SER A 50 50.20 9.39 6.16
CA SER A 50 51.30 9.58 7.10
C SER A 50 52.49 8.67 6.81
N HIS A 51 52.21 7.40 6.49
CA HIS A 51 53.24 6.43 6.11
C HIS A 51 53.97 6.82 4.81
N HIS A 52 53.22 7.32 3.80
CA HIS A 52 53.82 7.81 2.55
C HIS A 52 54.75 9.01 2.79
N LEU A 53 54.31 9.97 3.62
CA LEU A 53 55.13 11.15 3.98
C LEU A 53 56.33 10.76 4.82
N GLU A 54 56.22 9.80 5.72
CA GLU A 54 57.33 9.27 6.52
C GLU A 54 58.38 8.58 5.64
N ASN A 55 57.96 7.77 4.67
CA ASN A 55 58.87 7.13 3.72
C ASN A 55 59.60 8.14 2.84
N LEU A 56 58.94 9.26 2.46
CA LEU A 56 59.60 10.35 1.75
C LEU A 56 60.69 11.02 2.65
N LYS A 57 60.38 11.23 3.92
CA LYS A 57 61.37 11.78 4.89
C LYS A 57 62.57 10.87 5.06
N LEU A 58 62.35 9.58 5.24
CA LEU A 58 63.41 8.59 5.39
C LEU A 58 64.29 8.51 4.11
N SER A 59 63.68 8.56 2.92
CA SER A 59 64.44 8.61 1.67
C SER A 59 65.25 9.88 1.58
N MET A 60 64.69 11.04 1.97
CA MET A 60 65.37 12.33 1.99
C MET A 60 66.56 12.32 2.99
N ASP A 61 66.35 11.70 4.18
CA ASP A 61 67.39 11.55 5.19
C ASP A 61 68.57 10.74 4.68
N TYR A 62 68.27 9.59 4.04
CA TYR A 62 69.27 8.75 3.43
C TYR A 62 70.07 9.46 2.34
N ILE A 63 69.39 10.16 1.43
CA ILE A 63 70.04 10.93 0.34
C ILE A 63 70.86 12.09 0.93
N SER A 64 70.33 12.81 1.90
CA SER A 64 71.06 13.89 2.59
C SER A 64 72.36 13.40 3.24
N MET A 65 72.31 12.27 3.94
CA MET A 65 73.50 11.65 4.56
C MET A 65 74.49 11.20 3.50
N ARG A 66 74.07 10.53 2.45
CA ARG A 66 74.93 10.03 1.37
C ARG A 66 75.67 11.17 0.66
N LEU A 67 74.92 12.21 0.24
CA LEU A 67 75.49 13.37 -0.46
C LEU A 67 76.36 14.25 0.50
N GLY A 68 75.98 14.32 1.78
CA GLY A 68 76.75 15.08 2.79
C GLY A 68 78.06 14.44 3.14
N LEU A 69 78.29 13.15 2.93
CA LEU A 69 79.55 12.45 3.13
C LEU A 69 80.48 12.45 1.91
N ASP A 70 79.90 12.64 0.70
CA ASP A 70 80.72 12.72 -0.52
C ASP A 70 81.35 14.10 -0.71
N LYS A 71 82.68 14.16 -0.47
CA LYS A 71 83.50 15.43 -0.58
C LYS A 71 84.00 15.64 -2.01
N GLU A 72 84.01 14.60 -2.84
CA GLU A 72 84.65 14.63 -4.14
C GLU A 72 83.72 15.12 -5.25
N ASN A 73 82.45 14.76 -5.16
CA ASN A 73 81.50 15.09 -6.17
C ASN A 73 80.43 16.06 -5.69
N ARG A 74 80.57 17.35 -6.07
CA ARG A 74 79.61 18.38 -5.75
C ARG A 74 78.24 18.08 -6.50
N PRO A 75 77.14 17.93 -5.79
CA PRO A 75 75.90 17.72 -6.42
C PRO A 75 75.44 18.91 -7.24
N SER A 76 74.95 18.70 -8.47
CA SER A 76 74.36 19.74 -9.30
C SER A 76 73.06 20.23 -8.68
N THR A 77 72.80 21.51 -8.78
CA THR A 77 71.50 22.06 -8.41
C THR A 77 70.45 21.65 -9.45
N GLY A 78 69.32 21.15 -9.03
CA GLY A 78 68.25 20.68 -9.88
C GLY A 78 67.66 19.36 -9.41
N ILE A 79 66.95 18.65 -10.33
CA ILE A 79 66.34 17.34 -10.02
C ILE A 79 67.46 16.33 -9.69
N TYR A 80 67.27 15.59 -8.58
CA TYR A 80 68.21 14.55 -8.20
C TYR A 80 68.16 13.37 -9.15
N GLU A 81 69.25 13.05 -9.81
CA GLU A 81 69.30 12.11 -10.95
C GLU A 81 68.82 10.69 -10.61
N THR A 82 69.10 10.25 -9.37
CA THR A 82 68.77 8.90 -8.92
C THR A 82 67.29 8.76 -8.44
N ASP A 83 66.69 9.88 -8.01
CA ASP A 83 65.28 9.91 -7.56
C ASP A 83 64.65 11.27 -7.85
N ASN A 84 63.85 11.31 -8.90
CA ASN A 84 63.22 12.52 -9.41
C ASN A 84 62.15 13.13 -8.46
N ARG A 85 61.86 12.49 -7.33
CA ARG A 85 61.01 13.05 -6.27
C ARG A 85 61.68 14.18 -5.49
N PHE A 86 63.01 14.26 -5.58
CA PHE A 86 63.81 15.22 -4.84
C PHE A 86 64.56 16.16 -5.78
N GLU A 87 64.93 17.32 -5.24
CA GLU A 87 65.77 18.28 -5.91
C GLU A 87 66.83 18.84 -4.95
N VAL A 88 67.99 19.17 -5.50
CA VAL A 88 69.07 19.86 -4.78
C VAL A 88 68.94 21.34 -5.06
N ALA A 89 68.84 22.14 -4.02
CA ALA A 89 68.68 23.60 -4.16
C ALA A 89 69.45 24.33 -3.02
N PRO A 90 69.68 25.60 -3.19
CA PRO A 90 70.22 26.41 -2.05
C PRO A 90 69.28 26.32 -0.85
N CYS A 91 69.87 26.22 0.36
CA CYS A 91 69.06 26.25 1.58
C CYS A 91 68.54 27.69 1.76
N SER A 92 67.41 28.01 1.21
CA SER A 92 66.64 29.21 1.54
C SER A 92 65.96 28.96 2.89
N GLY A 93 66.52 29.70 3.91
CA GLY A 93 66.08 29.53 5.30
C GLY A 93 64.58 29.64 5.45
N THR A 94 64.00 28.56 5.86
CA THR A 94 62.85 28.37 6.74
C THR A 94 62.48 26.90 6.68
N GLY A 95 62.55 26.23 7.81
CA GLY A 95 62.36 24.80 7.93
C GLY A 95 61.01 24.29 7.44
N THR A 96 60.93 23.96 6.17
CA THR A 96 59.89 23.04 5.73
C THR A 96 60.29 21.63 6.18
N ASN A 97 59.39 20.87 6.77
CA ASN A 97 59.63 19.49 7.20
C ASN A 97 60.09 18.55 6.06
N PHE A 98 60.24 19.08 4.84
CA PHE A 98 60.59 18.37 3.61
C PHE A 98 61.85 18.95 2.92
N ALA A 99 62.75 19.59 3.71
CA ALA A 99 64.05 20.01 3.24
C ALA A 99 65.13 19.70 4.29
N LYS A 100 66.27 19.14 3.87
CA LYS A 100 67.43 18.83 4.74
C LYS A 100 68.73 19.31 4.17
N PRO A 101 69.61 19.89 5.00
CA PRO A 101 70.93 20.38 4.58
C PRO A 101 71.91 19.21 4.26
N LEU A 102 72.78 19.40 3.29
CA LEU A 102 73.75 18.42 2.85
C LEU A 102 75.07 18.65 3.66
N LEU A 103 74.99 18.46 4.95
CA LEU A 103 76.14 18.64 5.85
C LEU A 103 76.91 17.32 6.07
N PRO A 104 78.25 17.35 6.31
CA PRO A 104 79.14 18.52 6.39
C PRO A 104 79.73 18.93 5.03
N ALA A 105 79.64 18.19 3.98
CA ALA A 105 80.43 18.44 2.77
C ALA A 105 79.98 19.71 1.99
N TRP A 106 78.66 20.00 1.98
CA TRP A 106 78.07 21.04 1.11
C TRP A 106 77.25 22.04 1.93
N PRO A 107 77.87 22.88 2.77
CA PRO A 107 77.08 23.86 3.51
C PRO A 107 76.47 24.88 2.55
N GLY A 108 75.18 25.14 2.73
CA GLY A 108 74.38 26.02 1.85
C GLY A 108 73.56 25.28 0.75
N LEU A 109 73.71 23.97 0.58
CA LEU A 109 72.91 23.15 -0.25
C LEU A 109 71.97 22.26 0.60
N CYS A 110 70.71 22.10 0.12
CA CYS A 110 69.67 21.26 0.74
C CYS A 110 69.11 20.30 -0.30
N ILE A 111 68.76 19.10 0.16
CA ILE A 111 67.83 18.22 -0.56
C ILE A 111 66.41 18.54 -0.12
N LYS A 112 65.54 18.79 -1.03
CA LYS A 112 64.11 19.00 -0.73
C LYS A 112 63.20 18.15 -1.62
N THR A 113 62.02 17.81 -1.11
CA THR A 113 61.01 17.13 -1.92
C THR A 113 60.44 18.15 -2.89
N ARG A 114 60.31 17.77 -4.16
CA ARG A 114 59.71 18.62 -5.19
C ARG A 114 58.26 18.96 -4.83
N GLU A 115 57.89 20.21 -5.00
CA GLU A 115 56.53 20.69 -4.70
C GLU A 115 55.44 19.98 -5.53
N SER A 116 55.77 19.58 -6.78
CA SER A 116 54.88 18.79 -7.62
C SER A 116 54.53 17.43 -7.02
N VAL A 117 55.51 16.77 -6.35
CA VAL A 117 55.23 15.46 -5.71
C VAL A 117 54.36 15.61 -4.47
N LEU A 118 54.56 16.65 -3.69
CA LEU A 118 53.71 16.93 -2.52
C LEU A 118 52.30 17.27 -2.94
N THR A 119 52.14 18.08 -3.98
CA THR A 119 50.82 18.45 -4.51
C THR A 119 50.11 17.27 -5.11
N GLU A 120 50.79 16.38 -5.83
CA GLU A 120 50.25 15.15 -6.39
C GLU A 120 49.72 14.21 -5.29
N ILE A 121 50.52 14.00 -4.23
CA ILE A 121 50.15 13.23 -3.07
C ILE A 121 48.87 13.80 -2.43
N GLU A 122 48.83 15.12 -2.17
CA GLU A 122 47.68 15.75 -1.54
C GLU A 122 46.43 15.67 -2.42
N GLN A 123 46.55 15.85 -3.72
CA GLN A 123 45.45 15.73 -4.66
C GLN A 123 44.89 14.30 -4.69
N ASP A 124 45.77 13.27 -4.71
CA ASP A 124 45.35 11.86 -4.71
C ASP A 124 44.61 11.51 -3.43
N PHE A 125 45.09 11.94 -2.26
CA PHE A 125 44.38 11.72 -1.00
C PHE A 125 43.07 12.48 -0.91
N LYS A 126 43.00 13.69 -1.41
CA LYS A 126 41.76 14.47 -1.48
C LYS A 126 40.72 13.79 -2.38
N ARG A 127 41.16 13.26 -3.52
CA ARG A 127 40.31 12.50 -4.43
C ARG A 127 39.78 11.22 -3.78
N LYS A 128 40.63 10.44 -3.08
CA LYS A 128 40.21 9.24 -2.34
C LYS A 128 39.22 9.55 -1.23
N LYS A 129 39.41 10.61 -0.46
CA LYS A 129 38.45 11.06 0.55
C LYS A 129 37.09 11.42 -0.06
N LEU A 130 37.08 12.15 -1.18
CA LEU A 130 35.86 12.53 -1.85
C LEU A 130 35.09 11.30 -2.40
N MET A 131 35.82 10.32 -2.94
CA MET A 131 35.25 9.07 -3.44
C MET A 131 34.59 8.29 -2.29
N VAL A 132 35.25 8.10 -1.17
CA VAL A 132 34.70 7.40 0.01
C VAL A 132 33.48 8.13 0.58
N ALA A 133 33.54 9.47 0.65
CA ALA A 133 32.39 10.26 1.08
C ALA A 133 31.17 10.07 0.15
N GLY A 134 31.41 10.03 -1.15
CA GLY A 134 30.37 9.76 -2.15
C GLY A 134 29.76 8.36 -2.01
N GLU A 135 30.59 7.33 -1.93
CA GLU A 135 30.15 5.95 -1.74
C GLU A 135 29.34 5.76 -0.45
N SER A 136 29.84 6.34 0.65
CA SER A 136 29.13 6.32 1.94
C SER A 136 27.79 7.04 1.87
N GLY A 137 27.72 8.18 1.17
CA GLY A 137 26.49 8.94 0.95
C GLY A 137 25.44 8.14 0.15
N VAL A 138 25.86 7.47 -0.93
CA VAL A 138 25.00 6.60 -1.72
C VAL A 138 24.46 5.44 -0.88
N LEU A 139 25.30 4.81 -0.07
CA LEU A 139 24.91 3.69 0.79
C LEU A 139 23.85 4.12 1.81
N VAL A 140 24.05 5.24 2.49
CA VAL A 140 23.06 5.81 3.43
C VAL A 140 21.75 6.13 2.71
N PHE A 141 21.82 6.72 1.52
CA PHE A 141 20.63 7.05 0.72
C PHE A 141 19.82 5.80 0.36
N VAL A 142 20.49 4.72 -0.09
CA VAL A 142 19.83 3.45 -0.42
C VAL A 142 19.18 2.83 0.82
N ILE A 143 19.84 2.88 1.98
CA ILE A 143 19.27 2.37 3.25
C ILE A 143 18.00 3.15 3.61
N LEU A 144 18.01 4.47 3.52
CA LEU A 144 16.86 5.31 3.82
C LEU A 144 15.69 5.05 2.84
N LEU A 145 15.99 4.98 1.55
CA LEU A 145 14.98 4.71 0.52
C LEU A 145 14.32 3.34 0.73
N SER A 146 15.11 2.31 0.96
CA SER A 146 14.63 0.94 1.25
C SER A 146 13.78 0.90 2.51
N SER A 147 14.16 1.66 3.53
CA SER A 147 13.44 1.77 4.79
C SER A 147 12.06 2.41 4.62
N ILE A 148 11.99 3.49 3.84
CA ILE A 148 10.72 4.16 3.52
C ILE A 148 9.81 3.20 2.73
N PHE A 149 10.35 2.51 1.73
CA PHE A 149 9.60 1.55 0.92
C PHE A 149 9.05 0.40 1.78
N LEU A 150 9.89 -0.20 2.61
CA LEU A 150 9.49 -1.31 3.49
C LEU A 150 8.44 -0.87 4.53
N TYR A 151 8.60 0.33 5.10
CA TYR A 151 7.59 0.90 6.01
C TYR A 151 6.23 1.06 5.33
N ARG A 152 6.21 1.60 4.09
CA ARG A 152 4.97 1.74 3.32
C ARG A 152 4.35 0.39 2.99
N PHE A 153 5.16 -0.59 2.61
CA PHE A 153 4.72 -1.95 2.31
C PHE A 153 4.07 -2.62 3.53
N ILE A 154 4.74 -2.60 4.69
CA ILE A 154 4.21 -3.15 5.96
C ILE A 154 2.91 -2.44 6.36
N LYS A 155 2.82 -1.11 6.17
CA LYS A 155 1.61 -0.34 6.48
C LYS A 155 0.44 -0.76 5.59
N LEU A 156 0.67 -0.99 4.29
CA LEU A 156 -0.35 -1.47 3.35
C LEU A 156 -0.82 -2.87 3.71
N GLU A 157 0.10 -3.80 3.98
CA GLU A 157 -0.21 -5.17 4.37
C GLU A 157 -1.05 -5.24 5.66
N ARG A 158 -0.67 -4.47 6.67
CA ARG A 158 -1.43 -4.39 7.93
C ARG A 158 -2.83 -3.83 7.74
N ARG A 159 -2.99 -2.84 6.85
CA ARG A 159 -4.31 -2.26 6.56
C ARG A 159 -5.22 -3.31 5.93
N SER A 160 -4.71 -4.11 4.99
CA SER A 160 -5.47 -5.18 4.38
C SER A 160 -5.81 -6.32 5.35
N ALA A 161 -4.90 -6.68 6.27
CA ALA A 161 -5.15 -7.69 7.29
C ALA A 161 -6.21 -7.24 8.30
N GLY A 162 -6.19 -5.97 8.72
CA GLY A 162 -7.20 -5.39 9.61
C GLY A 162 -8.60 -5.38 8.99
N GLU A 163 -8.68 -5.07 7.71
CA GLU A 163 -9.93 -5.11 6.94
C GLU A 163 -10.52 -6.53 6.87
N VAL A 164 -9.67 -7.56 6.76
CA VAL A 164 -10.11 -8.97 6.79
C VAL A 164 -10.64 -9.38 8.16
N GLU A 165 -9.97 -8.98 9.22
CA GLU A 165 -10.40 -9.34 10.59
C GLU A 165 -11.75 -8.69 10.93
N GLU A 166 -11.95 -7.43 10.58
CA GLU A 166 -13.21 -6.73 10.75
C GLU A 166 -14.34 -7.38 9.94
N PHE A 167 -14.03 -7.81 8.70
CA PHE A 167 -14.95 -8.58 7.85
C PHE A 167 -15.46 -9.84 8.56
N TRP A 168 -14.55 -10.70 8.98
CA TRP A 168 -14.97 -11.95 9.62
C TRP A 168 -15.74 -11.71 10.92
N GLY A 169 -15.41 -10.63 11.64
CA GLY A 169 -16.18 -10.22 12.82
C GLY A 169 -17.65 -9.91 12.49
N ARG A 170 -17.89 -9.11 11.44
CA ARG A 170 -19.24 -8.73 10.99
C ARG A 170 -19.98 -9.92 10.39
N VAL A 171 -19.36 -10.69 9.52
CA VAL A 171 -19.94 -11.92 8.97
C VAL A 171 -20.40 -12.85 10.08
N THR A 172 -19.56 -13.07 11.07
CA THR A 172 -19.92 -13.93 12.21
C THR A 172 -21.11 -13.36 12.96
N HIS A 173 -21.20 -12.05 13.15
CA HIS A 173 -22.34 -11.42 13.83
C HIS A 173 -23.62 -11.55 13.00
N GLU A 174 -23.57 -11.34 11.69
CA GLU A 174 -24.71 -11.43 10.80
C GLU A 174 -25.22 -12.86 10.60
N ILE A 175 -24.34 -13.85 10.66
CA ILE A 175 -24.71 -15.26 10.68
C ILE A 175 -25.38 -15.64 12.02
N LYS A 176 -24.85 -15.13 13.12
CA LYS A 176 -25.33 -15.49 14.47
C LYS A 176 -26.75 -15.02 14.75
N THR A 177 -27.12 -13.81 14.29
CA THR A 177 -28.42 -13.19 14.58
C THR A 177 -29.61 -14.02 14.07
N PRO A 178 -29.72 -14.37 12.78
CA PRO A 178 -30.84 -15.18 12.28
C PRO A 178 -30.80 -16.62 12.79
N ILE A 179 -29.63 -17.22 12.97
CA ILE A 179 -29.52 -18.55 13.60
C ILE A 179 -30.09 -18.52 15.02
N THR A 180 -29.84 -17.44 15.77
CA THR A 180 -30.41 -17.29 17.13
C THR A 180 -31.95 -17.16 17.06
N GLY A 181 -32.49 -16.43 16.08
CA GLY A 181 -33.94 -16.32 15.85
C GLY A 181 -34.59 -17.66 15.50
N ILE A 182 -34.00 -18.40 14.55
CA ILE A 182 -34.48 -19.75 14.17
C ILE A 182 -34.39 -20.69 15.38
N LYS A 183 -33.30 -20.64 16.16
CA LYS A 183 -33.17 -21.46 17.37
C LYS A 183 -34.24 -21.13 18.43
N ALA A 184 -34.51 -19.84 18.65
CA ALA A 184 -35.57 -19.41 19.57
C ALA A 184 -36.95 -19.90 19.13
N PHE A 185 -37.27 -19.81 17.83
CA PHE A 185 -38.48 -20.35 17.26
C PHE A 185 -38.60 -21.85 17.50
N LEU A 186 -37.58 -22.65 17.16
CA LEU A 186 -37.58 -24.10 17.36
C LEU A 186 -37.69 -24.48 18.84
N GLN A 187 -37.09 -23.69 19.77
CA GLN A 187 -37.25 -23.89 21.19
C GLN A 187 -38.67 -23.61 21.66
N SER A 188 -39.30 -22.54 21.16
CA SER A 188 -40.70 -22.20 21.48
C SER A 188 -41.66 -23.26 20.93
N LEU A 189 -41.40 -23.82 19.75
CA LEU A 189 -42.14 -24.93 19.17
C LEU A 189 -42.03 -26.19 20.03
N LYS A 190 -40.79 -26.54 20.43
CA LYS A 190 -40.52 -27.70 21.32
C LYS A 190 -41.23 -27.58 22.66
N ASN A 191 -41.31 -26.37 23.21
CA ASN A 191 -41.93 -26.09 24.50
C ASN A 191 -43.46 -25.90 24.40
N GLN A 192 -44.04 -26.07 23.19
CA GLN A 192 -45.48 -25.87 22.94
C GLN A 192 -45.97 -24.48 23.40
N SER A 193 -45.13 -23.47 23.31
CA SER A 193 -45.45 -22.10 23.75
C SER A 193 -45.96 -21.21 22.60
N ILE A 194 -46.17 -21.76 21.41
CA ILE A 194 -46.73 -21.04 20.27
C ILE A 194 -48.21 -21.41 20.08
N ASP A 195 -49.04 -20.38 19.98
CA ASP A 195 -50.45 -20.58 19.59
C ASP A 195 -50.53 -21.24 18.22
N PRO A 196 -51.30 -22.37 18.07
CA PRO A 196 -51.50 -23.01 16.78
C PRO A 196 -51.97 -22.07 15.67
N ALA A 197 -52.73 -21.05 15.98
CA ALA A 197 -53.19 -20.05 15.01
C ALA A 197 -52.05 -19.16 14.48
N GLN A 198 -50.95 -18.98 15.23
CA GLN A 198 -49.79 -18.18 14.87
C GLN A 198 -48.67 -19.01 14.23
N LEU A 199 -48.75 -20.35 14.30
CA LEU A 199 -47.71 -21.23 13.82
C LEU A 199 -47.32 -20.98 12.34
N PRO A 200 -48.28 -20.79 11.38
CA PRO A 200 -47.93 -20.50 10.00
C PRO A 200 -47.05 -19.22 9.86
N LEU A 201 -47.39 -18.18 10.60
CA LEU A 201 -46.64 -16.92 10.60
C LEU A 201 -45.18 -17.10 11.07
N PHE A 202 -45.00 -17.86 12.16
CA PHE A 202 -43.67 -18.13 12.69
C PHE A 202 -42.83 -19.01 11.76
N VAL A 203 -43.47 -20.00 11.08
CA VAL A 203 -42.82 -20.83 10.06
C VAL A 203 -42.33 -19.94 8.91
N ASP A 204 -43.19 -19.05 8.41
CA ASP A 204 -42.88 -18.15 7.31
C ASP A 204 -41.72 -17.19 7.68
N MET A 205 -41.74 -16.65 8.90
CA MET A 205 -40.63 -15.84 9.43
C MET A 205 -39.32 -16.62 9.51
N ALA A 206 -39.37 -17.91 9.92
CA ALA A 206 -38.18 -18.74 10.02
C ALA A 206 -37.61 -19.06 8.62
N LEU A 207 -38.50 -19.37 7.63
CA LEU A 207 -38.09 -19.59 6.24
C LEU A 207 -37.42 -18.35 5.64
N LYS A 208 -38.00 -17.17 5.82
CA LYS A 208 -37.37 -15.90 5.41
C LYS A 208 -35.97 -15.68 6.04
N GLN A 209 -35.79 -16.15 7.28
CA GLN A 209 -34.44 -16.06 7.90
C GLN A 209 -33.46 -17.05 7.27
N VAL A 210 -33.92 -18.27 6.85
CA VAL A 210 -33.08 -19.23 6.14
C VAL A 210 -32.67 -18.70 4.77
N GLU A 211 -33.62 -18.20 3.98
CA GLU A 211 -33.36 -17.59 2.67
C GLU A 211 -32.34 -16.45 2.76
N LYS A 212 -32.48 -15.60 3.78
CA LYS A 212 -31.52 -14.53 4.03
C LYS A 212 -30.11 -15.06 4.36
N GLN A 213 -30.03 -16.22 5.04
CA GLN A 213 -28.73 -16.86 5.31
C GLN A 213 -28.08 -17.45 4.07
N GLU A 214 -28.88 -18.07 3.20
CA GLU A 214 -28.41 -18.61 1.93
C GLU A 214 -27.87 -17.48 1.04
N GLN A 215 -28.59 -16.37 0.94
CA GLN A 215 -28.13 -15.19 0.19
C GLN A 215 -26.84 -14.58 0.79
N LEU A 216 -26.72 -14.52 2.12
CA LEU A 216 -25.50 -14.07 2.79
C LEU A 216 -24.32 -15.01 2.49
N ALA A 217 -24.54 -16.33 2.53
CA ALA A 217 -23.50 -17.32 2.22
C ALA A 217 -23.04 -17.20 0.76
N GLU A 218 -23.97 -17.06 -0.18
CA GLU A 218 -23.64 -16.83 -1.60
C GLU A 218 -22.84 -15.54 -1.80
N ASN A 219 -23.24 -14.47 -1.15
CA ASN A 219 -22.55 -13.19 -1.17
C ASN A 219 -21.12 -13.29 -0.60
N ILE A 220 -20.93 -14.04 0.49
CA ILE A 220 -19.61 -14.29 1.08
C ILE A 220 -18.74 -15.09 0.12
N LEU A 221 -19.27 -16.17 -0.46
CA LEU A 221 -18.54 -17.00 -1.42
C LEU A 221 -18.13 -16.21 -2.67
N ALA A 222 -19.06 -15.41 -3.21
CA ALA A 222 -18.77 -14.52 -4.33
C ALA A 222 -17.70 -13.49 -3.96
N GLY A 223 -17.82 -12.83 -2.82
CA GLY A 223 -16.87 -11.80 -2.36
C GLY A 223 -15.48 -12.36 -2.02
N TYR A 224 -15.41 -13.50 -1.35
CA TYR A 224 -14.14 -14.16 -1.00
C TYR A 224 -13.41 -14.70 -2.23
N GLY A 225 -14.14 -15.34 -3.13
CA GLY A 225 -13.59 -15.82 -4.40
C GLY A 225 -13.04 -14.70 -5.28
N LEU A 226 -13.68 -13.53 -5.25
CA LEU A 226 -13.24 -12.32 -5.96
C LEU A 226 -11.94 -11.74 -5.41
N ARG A 227 -11.72 -11.84 -4.10
CA ARG A 227 -10.53 -11.27 -3.42
C ARG A 227 -9.31 -12.16 -3.54
N SER A 228 -9.50 -13.49 -3.47
CA SER A 228 -8.38 -14.45 -3.49
C SER A 228 -7.81 -14.71 -4.88
N GLY A 229 -8.43 -14.22 -5.94
CA GLY A 229 -8.10 -14.55 -7.33
C GLY A 229 -8.28 -16.04 -7.67
N LYS A 230 -8.75 -16.85 -6.69
CA LYS A 230 -8.93 -18.30 -6.79
C LYS A 230 -10.39 -18.71 -7.01
N SER A 231 -11.28 -17.74 -7.20
CA SER A 231 -12.68 -18.07 -7.50
C SER A 231 -12.79 -18.65 -8.89
N ASN A 232 -13.19 -19.90 -8.95
CA ASN A 232 -13.62 -20.57 -10.20
C ASN A 232 -14.98 -20.07 -10.71
N TYR A 233 -15.57 -19.04 -10.08
CA TYR A 233 -16.79 -18.43 -10.56
C TYR A 233 -16.50 -17.62 -11.81
N LEU A 234 -16.77 -18.23 -12.95
CA LEU A 234 -16.73 -17.59 -14.26
C LEU A 234 -18.16 -17.12 -14.59
N PRO A 235 -18.38 -15.80 -14.81
CA PRO A 235 -19.68 -15.31 -15.26
C PRO A 235 -20.11 -16.01 -16.53
N ARG A 236 -21.37 -16.44 -16.61
CA ARG A 236 -21.98 -16.96 -17.84
C ARG A 236 -22.46 -15.78 -18.67
N ILE A 237 -21.55 -15.14 -19.36
CA ILE A 237 -21.90 -14.00 -20.21
C ILE A 237 -22.69 -14.46 -21.41
N THR A 238 -23.91 -13.99 -21.53
CA THR A 238 -24.83 -14.24 -22.66
C THR A 238 -25.36 -12.92 -23.21
N GLY A 239 -25.79 -12.93 -24.46
CA GLY A 239 -26.57 -11.82 -25.02
C GLY A 239 -27.97 -11.84 -24.45
N LEU A 240 -28.35 -10.91 -23.59
CA LEU A 240 -29.70 -10.79 -23.05
C LEU A 240 -30.32 -9.44 -23.43
N ASN A 241 -31.64 -9.40 -23.61
CA ASN A 241 -32.41 -8.18 -23.81
C ASN A 241 -32.58 -7.50 -22.43
N LEU A 242 -31.87 -6.37 -22.22
CA LEU A 242 -31.85 -5.69 -20.93
C LEU A 242 -33.26 -5.17 -20.54
N ASN A 243 -34.02 -4.64 -21.48
CA ASN A 243 -35.38 -4.13 -21.22
C ASN A 243 -36.33 -5.22 -20.75
N GLU A 244 -36.35 -6.38 -21.42
CA GLU A 244 -37.19 -7.52 -21.03
C GLU A 244 -36.73 -8.08 -19.68
N TRP A 245 -35.44 -8.20 -19.48
CA TRP A 245 -34.88 -8.72 -18.24
C TRP A 245 -35.26 -7.84 -17.04
N VAL A 246 -35.12 -6.51 -17.16
CA VAL A 246 -35.45 -5.55 -16.07
C VAL A 246 -36.95 -5.58 -15.79
N ARG A 247 -37.82 -5.65 -16.82
CA ARG A 247 -39.27 -5.80 -16.60
C ARG A 247 -39.59 -7.10 -15.85
N GLY A 248 -39.06 -8.23 -16.30
CA GLY A 248 -39.30 -9.52 -15.64
C GLY A 248 -38.79 -9.58 -14.21
N TYR A 249 -37.70 -8.85 -13.90
CA TYR A 249 -37.20 -8.71 -12.54
C TYR A 249 -38.21 -7.98 -11.63
N PHE A 250 -38.71 -6.82 -12.03
CA PHE A 250 -39.64 -6.02 -11.21
C PHE A 250 -41.04 -6.65 -11.18
N ASP A 251 -41.52 -7.28 -12.26
CA ASP A 251 -42.80 -8.03 -12.27
C ASP A 251 -42.75 -9.20 -11.27
N GLY A 252 -41.62 -9.86 -11.10
CA GLY A 252 -41.44 -10.93 -10.12
C GLY A 252 -41.33 -10.46 -8.66
N HIS A 253 -41.04 -9.17 -8.40
CA HIS A 253 -40.87 -8.59 -7.06
C HIS A 253 -42.06 -7.72 -6.61
N VAL A 254 -43.18 -7.75 -7.30
CA VAL A 254 -44.37 -6.91 -7.00
C VAL A 254 -44.85 -7.10 -5.56
N LEU A 255 -44.74 -8.30 -4.98
CA LEU A 255 -45.18 -8.59 -3.60
C LEU A 255 -44.30 -7.93 -2.54
N ASP A 256 -43.03 -7.79 -2.79
CA ASP A 256 -42.07 -7.19 -1.83
C ASP A 256 -42.07 -5.65 -1.91
N LEU A 257 -42.62 -5.11 -3.00
CA LEU A 257 -42.67 -3.66 -3.30
C LEU A 257 -44.07 -3.06 -3.17
N THR A 258 -44.99 -3.71 -2.44
CA THR A 258 -46.39 -3.26 -2.30
C THR A 258 -46.56 -1.83 -1.78
N ASP A 259 -45.65 -1.39 -0.92
CA ASP A 259 -45.65 -0.03 -0.37
C ASP A 259 -44.68 0.93 -1.10
N ALA A 260 -44.03 0.48 -2.16
CA ALA A 260 -43.09 1.29 -2.94
C ALA A 260 -43.72 1.72 -4.28
N ARG A 261 -43.42 2.93 -4.73
CA ARG A 261 -43.71 3.40 -6.08
C ARG A 261 -42.56 3.13 -6.99
N VAL A 262 -42.66 2.17 -7.91
CA VAL A 262 -41.65 1.87 -8.91
C VAL A 262 -42.05 2.45 -10.25
N SER A 263 -41.25 3.31 -10.84
CA SER A 263 -41.41 3.82 -12.19
C SER A 263 -40.32 3.27 -13.11
N LEU A 264 -40.74 2.60 -14.18
CA LEU A 264 -39.82 2.04 -15.18
C LEU A 264 -39.81 2.96 -16.43
N ARG A 265 -38.68 3.62 -16.70
CA ARG A 265 -38.48 4.39 -17.93
C ARG A 265 -37.49 3.63 -18.83
N MET A 266 -37.96 3.16 -19.96
CA MET A 266 -37.18 2.41 -20.94
C MET A 266 -37.29 3.09 -22.30
N GLU A 267 -36.22 3.16 -23.08
CA GLU A 267 -36.31 3.63 -24.46
C GLU A 267 -37.25 2.69 -25.25
N PRO A 268 -38.39 3.20 -25.79
CA PRO A 268 -39.35 2.39 -26.49
C PRO A 268 -38.75 1.84 -27.79
N GLY A 269 -38.97 0.55 -28.06
CA GLY A 269 -38.78 -0.06 -29.39
C GLY A 269 -37.36 -0.54 -29.72
N LYS A 270 -36.39 -0.53 -28.80
CA LYS A 270 -35.05 -1.09 -29.04
C LYS A 270 -34.86 -2.37 -28.27
N ASP A 271 -34.58 -3.48 -28.98
CA ASP A 271 -34.00 -4.69 -28.42
C ASP A 271 -32.58 -4.40 -27.98
N LEU A 272 -32.41 -3.87 -26.75
CA LEU A 272 -31.13 -3.55 -26.23
C LEU A 272 -30.43 -4.80 -25.69
N LYS A 273 -29.69 -5.48 -26.58
CA LYS A 273 -28.92 -6.67 -26.22
C LYS A 273 -27.59 -6.26 -25.53
N VAL A 274 -27.36 -6.79 -24.35
CA VAL A 274 -26.14 -6.58 -23.57
C VAL A 274 -25.45 -7.91 -23.33
N GLN A 275 -24.13 -7.86 -23.15
CA GLN A 275 -23.31 -8.99 -22.73
C GLN A 275 -23.31 -9.02 -21.20
N ALA A 276 -24.10 -9.90 -20.60
CA ALA A 276 -24.22 -9.97 -19.15
C ALA A 276 -24.57 -11.39 -18.67
N ASP A 277 -24.39 -11.63 -17.38
CA ASP A 277 -24.90 -12.79 -16.65
C ASP A 277 -26.14 -12.36 -15.88
N GLY A 278 -27.30 -12.97 -16.22
CA GLY A 278 -28.57 -12.62 -15.60
C GLY A 278 -28.63 -12.87 -14.09
N ASN A 279 -27.90 -13.86 -13.57
CA ASN A 279 -27.81 -14.10 -12.13
C ASN A 279 -27.01 -13.02 -11.42
N ILE A 280 -25.92 -12.58 -12.03
CA ILE A 280 -25.12 -11.44 -11.49
C ILE A 280 -25.95 -10.16 -11.51
N LEU A 281 -26.68 -9.90 -12.59
CA LEU A 281 -27.57 -8.74 -12.66
C LEU A 281 -28.60 -8.77 -11.53
N ARG A 282 -29.20 -9.95 -11.25
CA ARG A 282 -30.13 -10.13 -10.14
C ARG A 282 -29.47 -9.78 -8.80
N VAL A 283 -28.31 -10.34 -8.47
CA VAL A 283 -27.59 -10.04 -7.23
C VAL A 283 -27.28 -8.55 -7.08
N ILE A 284 -26.90 -7.87 -8.17
CA ILE A 284 -26.64 -6.42 -8.14
C ILE A 284 -27.92 -5.64 -7.86
N LEU A 285 -29.03 -5.95 -8.55
CA LEU A 285 -30.30 -5.27 -8.34
C LEU A 285 -30.88 -5.56 -6.95
N ASP A 286 -30.86 -6.81 -6.49
CA ASP A 286 -31.31 -7.18 -5.14
C ASP A 286 -30.60 -6.34 -4.08
N ASN A 287 -29.28 -6.21 -4.17
CA ASN A 287 -28.50 -5.37 -3.24
C ASN A 287 -28.88 -3.88 -3.30
N ILE A 288 -29.21 -3.35 -4.47
CA ILE A 288 -29.62 -1.94 -4.63
C ILE A 288 -31.05 -1.73 -4.10
N VAL A 289 -31.97 -2.61 -4.48
CA VAL A 289 -33.38 -2.56 -4.07
C VAL A 289 -33.53 -2.78 -2.57
N ASP A 290 -32.84 -3.78 -2.00
CA ASP A 290 -32.82 -4.02 -0.55
C ASP A 290 -32.29 -2.82 0.24
N ASN A 291 -31.26 -2.15 -0.28
CA ASN A 291 -30.77 -0.91 0.31
C ASN A 291 -31.85 0.19 0.27
N ALA A 292 -32.53 0.36 -0.86
CA ALA A 292 -33.59 1.34 -0.99
C ALA A 292 -34.77 1.04 -0.05
N LEU A 293 -35.24 -0.21 0.00
CA LEU A 293 -36.30 -0.65 0.95
C LEU A 293 -35.89 -0.40 2.39
N LYS A 294 -34.64 -0.66 2.73
CA LYS A 294 -34.12 -0.51 4.09
C LYS A 294 -34.00 0.94 4.55
N TYR A 295 -33.58 1.83 3.67
CA TYR A 295 -33.25 3.21 4.05
C TYR A 295 -34.33 4.23 3.70
N CYS A 296 -35.26 3.92 2.78
CA CYS A 296 -36.29 4.83 2.29
C CYS A 296 -37.69 4.55 2.84
N SER A 297 -37.90 3.48 3.58
CA SER A 297 -39.24 3.12 4.11
C SER A 297 -39.65 4.00 5.30
N PRO A 298 -40.92 4.45 5.44
CA PRO A 298 -42.02 4.29 4.48
C PRO A 298 -41.99 5.33 3.36
N GLY A 299 -42.55 4.98 2.19
CA GLY A 299 -42.70 5.89 1.05
C GLY A 299 -41.57 5.84 0.02
N LEU A 300 -40.97 4.67 -0.16
CA LEU A 300 -39.94 4.46 -1.19
C LEU A 300 -40.48 4.79 -2.60
N ILE A 301 -39.73 5.60 -3.31
CA ILE A 301 -39.89 5.85 -4.75
C ILE A 301 -38.63 5.38 -5.45
N LEU A 302 -38.78 4.43 -6.37
CA LEU A 302 -37.70 3.93 -7.22
C LEU A 302 -37.93 4.37 -8.67
N GLU A 303 -37.01 5.10 -9.23
CA GLU A 303 -36.97 5.40 -10.66
C GLU A 303 -35.90 4.52 -11.31
N VAL A 304 -36.32 3.67 -12.27
CA VAL A 304 -35.44 2.76 -12.99
C VAL A 304 -35.41 3.16 -14.45
N GLU A 305 -34.26 3.47 -14.96
CA GLU A 305 -34.07 3.93 -16.34
C GLU A 305 -33.05 3.05 -17.06
N VAL A 306 -33.37 2.67 -18.31
CA VAL A 306 -32.44 2.01 -19.21
C VAL A 306 -32.11 2.95 -20.35
N LEU A 307 -30.83 3.35 -20.41
CA LEU A 307 -30.29 4.36 -21.32
C LEU A 307 -29.13 3.79 -22.15
N VAL A 308 -28.87 4.41 -23.30
CA VAL A 308 -27.67 4.15 -24.11
C VAL A 308 -26.85 5.41 -24.17
N LYS A 309 -25.60 5.34 -23.68
CA LYS A 309 -24.64 6.45 -23.74
C LYS A 309 -23.23 5.91 -24.04
N ASP A 310 -22.50 6.57 -24.91
CA ASP A 310 -21.11 6.24 -25.26
C ASP A 310 -20.89 4.76 -25.62
N LYS A 311 -21.80 4.17 -26.38
CA LYS A 311 -21.80 2.75 -26.78
C LYS A 311 -21.90 1.76 -25.60
N LYS A 312 -22.41 2.20 -24.46
CA LYS A 312 -22.72 1.38 -23.28
C LYS A 312 -24.21 1.44 -23.00
N ALA A 313 -24.76 0.35 -22.56
CA ALA A 313 -26.07 0.32 -21.92
C ALA A 313 -25.87 0.69 -20.45
N ILE A 314 -26.72 1.55 -19.94
CA ILE A 314 -26.72 2.00 -18.56
C ILE A 314 -28.07 1.64 -17.94
N LEU A 315 -28.04 0.84 -16.89
CA LEU A 315 -29.15 0.63 -15.99
C LEU A 315 -28.98 1.56 -14.80
N SER A 316 -29.82 2.60 -14.70
CA SER A 316 -29.85 3.55 -13.60
C SER A 316 -31.00 3.24 -12.67
N VAL A 317 -30.73 3.20 -11.36
CA VAL A 317 -31.72 3.03 -10.29
C VAL A 317 -31.55 4.18 -9.32
N THR A 318 -32.60 5.02 -9.21
CA THR A 318 -32.62 6.19 -8.33
C THR A 318 -33.63 5.98 -7.23
N ASP A 319 -33.25 6.21 -5.98
CA ASP A 319 -34.12 6.19 -4.81
C ASP A 319 -34.33 7.61 -4.23
N ASN A 320 -35.38 7.76 -3.42
CA ASN A 320 -35.70 8.97 -2.69
C ASN A 320 -35.22 8.93 -1.23
N GLY A 321 -34.22 8.12 -0.93
CA GLY A 321 -33.72 7.88 0.43
C GLY A 321 -32.87 9.01 1.02
N PRO A 322 -32.16 8.72 2.11
CA PRO A 322 -31.38 9.73 2.82
C PRO A 322 -30.18 10.24 2.02
N GLY A 323 -29.81 9.60 0.90
CA GLY A 323 -28.67 9.98 0.11
C GLY A 323 -27.35 9.93 0.90
N PHE A 324 -26.29 10.49 0.32
CA PHE A 324 -24.97 10.58 0.95
C PHE A 324 -24.21 11.79 0.41
N GLN A 325 -23.19 12.23 1.15
CA GLN A 325 -22.31 13.32 0.69
C GLN A 325 -21.55 12.88 -0.58
N PRO A 326 -21.42 13.75 -1.60
CA PRO A 326 -20.79 13.40 -2.88
C PRO A 326 -19.38 12.79 -2.77
N GLU A 327 -18.62 13.18 -1.74
CA GLU A 327 -17.28 12.65 -1.45
C GLU A 327 -17.27 11.16 -1.10
N PHE A 328 -18.43 10.60 -0.74
CA PHE A 328 -18.57 9.20 -0.40
C PHE A 328 -18.90 8.31 -1.59
N SER A 329 -19.14 8.85 -2.79
CA SER A 329 -19.53 8.11 -4.00
C SER A 329 -18.63 6.91 -4.32
N GLU A 330 -17.33 7.02 -4.12
CA GLU A 330 -16.40 5.88 -4.26
C GLU A 330 -16.28 5.07 -2.97
N ARG A 331 -16.47 5.69 -1.82
CA ARG A 331 -16.28 5.04 -0.52
C ARG A 331 -17.39 4.08 -0.16
N ILE A 332 -18.62 4.30 -0.63
CA ILE A 332 -19.77 3.40 -0.36
C ILE A 332 -19.57 1.98 -0.93
N PHE A 333 -18.69 1.83 -1.92
CA PHE A 333 -18.29 0.54 -2.47
C PHE A 333 -17.10 -0.09 -1.76
N ASN A 334 -16.51 0.57 -0.78
CA ASN A 334 -15.43 -0.02 -0.01
C ASN A 334 -16.02 -0.95 1.06
N ALA A 335 -15.61 -2.22 1.04
CA ALA A 335 -15.97 -3.12 2.10
C ALA A 335 -15.58 -2.51 3.46
N TYR A 336 -16.52 -2.47 4.42
CA TYR A 336 -16.25 -2.17 5.83
C TYR A 336 -15.96 -0.73 6.27
N LYS A 337 -16.22 0.31 5.47
CA LYS A 337 -15.72 1.66 5.79
C LYS A 337 -16.70 2.62 6.45
N TYR A 338 -17.92 2.21 6.77
CA TYR A 338 -18.82 3.11 7.48
C TYR A 338 -18.81 2.84 8.98
N SER A 339 -18.27 3.78 9.75
CA SER A 339 -18.46 3.81 11.21
C SER A 339 -19.88 4.33 11.51
N LYS A 340 -20.46 3.87 12.64
CA LYS A 340 -21.78 4.31 13.13
C LYS A 340 -21.93 5.85 13.25
N SER A 341 -20.81 6.58 13.29
CA SER A 341 -20.78 8.03 13.39
C SER A 341 -20.92 8.79 12.06
N GLU A 342 -20.68 8.10 10.92
CA GLU A 342 -20.66 8.75 9.60
C GLU A 342 -22.00 8.62 8.83
N LEU A 343 -22.82 7.60 9.16
CA LEU A 343 -24.18 7.41 8.64
C LEU A 343 -25.11 6.92 9.76
N PRO A 344 -25.98 7.75 10.31
CA PRO A 344 -26.91 7.36 11.38
C PRO A 344 -27.85 6.20 11.03
N ALA A 345 -28.11 5.95 9.74
CA ALA A 345 -28.96 4.87 9.23
C ALA A 345 -28.26 3.51 9.09
N ALA A 346 -26.95 3.38 9.38
CA ALA A 346 -26.17 2.17 9.13
C ALA A 346 -26.35 1.05 10.19
N GLU A 347 -27.40 1.08 11.01
CA GLU A 347 -27.51 0.15 12.14
C GLU A 347 -27.78 -1.30 11.75
N HIS A 348 -28.16 -1.64 10.51
CA HIS A 348 -28.65 -2.98 10.17
C HIS A 348 -28.18 -3.52 8.82
N GLY A 349 -26.87 -3.75 8.61
CA GLY A 349 -26.41 -4.46 7.42
C GLY A 349 -24.90 -4.68 7.35
N SER A 350 -24.47 -5.71 6.59
CA SER A 350 -23.07 -6.12 6.44
C SER A 350 -22.15 -5.07 5.84
N GLY A 351 -22.73 -4.08 5.15
CA GLY A 351 -21.95 -3.16 4.33
C GLY A 351 -21.20 -3.84 3.17
N MET A 352 -21.56 -5.09 2.85
CA MET A 352 -20.92 -5.90 1.81
C MET A 352 -21.63 -5.85 0.46
N GLY A 353 -22.96 -5.64 0.45
CA GLY A 353 -23.78 -5.77 -0.76
C GLY A 353 -23.24 -4.91 -1.90
N LEU A 354 -23.04 -3.61 -1.69
CA LEU A 354 -22.52 -2.71 -2.73
C LEU A 354 -21.07 -3.04 -3.15
N TYR A 355 -20.22 -3.47 -2.23
CA TYR A 355 -18.87 -3.93 -2.56
C TYR A 355 -18.91 -5.14 -3.49
N ILE A 356 -19.72 -6.13 -3.16
CA ILE A 356 -19.90 -7.35 -3.97
C ILE A 356 -20.50 -7.00 -5.33
N SER A 357 -21.54 -6.16 -5.36
CA SER A 357 -22.19 -5.71 -6.60
C SER A 357 -21.20 -5.02 -7.54
N ARG A 358 -20.34 -4.16 -7.05
CA ARG A 358 -19.30 -3.50 -7.86
C ARG A 358 -18.30 -4.53 -8.42
N ARG A 359 -17.84 -5.46 -7.59
CA ARG A 359 -16.91 -6.51 -8.02
C ARG A 359 -17.51 -7.46 -9.05
N LEU A 360 -18.78 -7.82 -8.88
CA LEU A 360 -19.50 -8.65 -9.85
C LEU A 360 -19.70 -7.90 -11.18
N ALA A 361 -20.04 -6.62 -11.13
CA ALA A 361 -20.11 -5.78 -12.32
C ALA A 361 -18.78 -5.73 -13.08
N GLU A 362 -17.67 -5.52 -12.37
CA GLU A 362 -16.30 -5.52 -12.94
C GLU A 362 -15.96 -6.87 -13.59
N LYS A 363 -16.33 -8.00 -12.97
CA LYS A 363 -16.12 -9.35 -13.55
C LYS A 363 -16.92 -9.59 -14.82
N MET A 364 -18.09 -8.98 -14.95
CA MET A 364 -18.87 -9.02 -16.20
C MET A 364 -18.29 -8.10 -17.29
N GLY A 365 -17.20 -7.36 -17.02
CA GLY A 365 -16.70 -6.32 -17.93
C GLY A 365 -17.53 -5.03 -17.92
N GLY A 366 -18.43 -4.89 -16.93
CA GLY A 366 -19.21 -3.69 -16.64
C GLY A 366 -18.58 -2.81 -15.57
N ARG A 367 -19.34 -1.81 -15.11
CA ARG A 367 -18.94 -0.90 -14.03
C ARG A 367 -20.17 -0.46 -13.25
N LEU A 368 -20.11 -0.46 -11.92
CA LEU A 368 -21.14 0.07 -11.05
C LEU A 368 -20.62 1.37 -10.39
N THR A 369 -21.40 2.44 -10.50
CA THR A 369 -21.14 3.74 -9.86
C THR A 369 -22.33 4.17 -9.05
N ALA A 370 -22.13 5.09 -8.13
CA ALA A 370 -23.21 5.73 -7.39
C ALA A 370 -22.95 7.23 -7.27
N SER A 371 -24.03 7.99 -7.22
CA SER A 371 -24.01 9.43 -7.00
C SER A 371 -25.15 9.84 -6.08
N SER A 372 -24.98 10.93 -5.36
CA SER A 372 -26.02 11.61 -4.60
C SER A 372 -25.75 13.10 -4.59
N LYS A 373 -26.83 13.89 -4.60
CA LYS A 373 -26.74 15.36 -4.51
C LYS A 373 -26.51 15.85 -3.08
N GLY A 374 -26.50 14.94 -2.12
CA GLY A 374 -26.31 15.23 -0.71
C GLY A 374 -27.34 14.51 0.18
N THR A 375 -27.20 14.73 1.49
CA THR A 375 -28.11 14.14 2.48
C THR A 375 -29.57 14.60 2.25
N GLY A 376 -30.50 13.67 2.25
CA GLY A 376 -31.91 13.89 1.99
C GLY A 376 -32.29 14.05 0.51
N GLN A 377 -31.36 13.82 -0.42
CA GLN A 377 -31.56 14.00 -1.87
C GLN A 377 -31.61 12.68 -2.66
N GLY A 378 -31.73 11.54 -1.97
CA GLY A 378 -31.72 10.23 -2.59
C GLY A 378 -30.35 9.79 -3.10
N ALA A 379 -30.28 8.62 -3.68
CA ALA A 379 -29.08 8.10 -4.32
C ALA A 379 -29.41 7.54 -5.70
N GLU A 380 -28.46 7.65 -6.62
CA GLU A 380 -28.51 7.08 -7.96
C GLU A 380 -27.41 6.06 -8.11
N PHE A 381 -27.75 4.84 -8.53
CA PHE A 381 -26.82 3.77 -8.84
C PHE A 381 -26.87 3.50 -10.34
N GLN A 382 -25.71 3.53 -11.02
CA GLN A 382 -25.60 3.32 -12.46
C GLN A 382 -24.72 2.09 -12.77
N LEU A 383 -25.31 1.08 -13.42
CA LEU A 383 -24.62 -0.09 -13.93
C LEU A 383 -24.37 0.05 -15.44
N PHE A 384 -23.11 0.14 -15.82
CA PHE A 384 -22.65 0.22 -17.20
C PHE A 384 -22.38 -1.17 -17.76
N LEU A 385 -23.00 -1.53 -18.87
CA LEU A 385 -22.88 -2.83 -19.53
C LEU A 385 -22.41 -2.69 -20.97
N ASN A 386 -21.73 -3.71 -21.46
CA ASN A 386 -21.34 -3.79 -22.86
C ASN A 386 -22.52 -4.16 -23.73
N ILE A 387 -22.79 -3.38 -24.77
CA ILE A 387 -23.80 -3.74 -25.77
C ILE A 387 -23.26 -4.90 -26.60
N SER A 388 -24.10 -5.92 -26.81
CA SER A 388 -23.78 -7.04 -27.70
C SER A 388 -23.66 -6.50 -29.13
N ARG A 389 -22.53 -6.71 -29.77
CA ARG A 389 -22.45 -6.53 -31.24
C ARG A 389 -23.21 -7.70 -31.86
N VAL A 390 -24.25 -7.37 -32.61
CA VAL A 390 -24.98 -8.34 -33.43
C VAL A 390 -24.01 -8.91 -34.46
#